data_1060e4101d1ffc6ad15da315b4388c0f
#
_entry.id   1060e4101d1ffc6ad15da315b4388c0f
#
_cell.length_a   1.000
_cell.length_b   1.000
_cell.length_c   1.000
_cell.angle_alpha   90.00
_cell.angle_beta   90.00
_cell.angle_gamma   90.00
#
_symmetry.space_group_name_H-M   'P 1'
#
loop_
_entity.id
_entity.type
_entity.pdbx_description
1 polymer ?
#
loop_
_entity_poly.entity_id
_entity_poly.type
_entity_poly.pdbx_seq_one_letter_code
_entity_poly.pdbx_strand_id
1 'polypeptide(L)'
;MEEKKISEQESLELINQMIEQTRRDSTVGSGNTFLIWGYVCMVVSLAVFVAAYTGPGAWGWLYLGIPVMGGVATLIAGRKKKNVPSTYTSKSINSIWACLAGVFAAYAVYSLGYWAEMEGWSGMFLLGLLLPGIGTYCTGTILKEELLKLCGLIGVMMGVGFLHDLCTGAVISLAWPMLMVVSSAITLVAPGHYLNYQSKKQRK
;
A
#
# COMPACT_ATOMS: atom_id res chain seq x y z
N MET A 1 -7.02 -39.19 -35.85
CA MET A 1 -6.69 -37.88 -35.26
C MET A 1 -5.19 -37.86 -35.03
N GLU A 2 -4.42 -37.18 -35.87
CA GLU A 2 -2.96 -37.00 -35.65
C GLU A 2 -2.77 -36.07 -34.49
N GLU A 3 -2.21 -36.54 -33.38
CA GLU A 3 -1.68 -35.71 -32.31
C GLU A 3 -0.49 -34.96 -32.88
N LYS A 4 -0.70 -33.66 -33.15
CA LYS A 4 0.36 -32.74 -33.53
C LYS A 4 1.36 -32.64 -32.36
N LYS A 5 2.49 -33.36 -32.45
CA LYS A 5 3.59 -33.22 -31.48
C LYS A 5 4.10 -31.79 -31.53
N ILE A 6 3.78 -31.01 -30.50
CA ILE A 6 4.30 -29.68 -30.30
C ILE A 6 5.81 -29.80 -30.14
N SER A 7 6.60 -29.02 -30.89
CA SER A 7 8.06 -29.03 -30.76
C SER A 7 8.46 -28.51 -29.38
N GLU A 8 9.67 -28.89 -28.89
CA GLU A 8 10.18 -28.40 -27.61
C GLU A 8 10.26 -26.86 -27.58
N GLN A 9 10.58 -26.24 -28.71
CA GLN A 9 10.63 -24.79 -28.86
C GLN A 9 9.24 -24.15 -28.77
N GLU A 10 8.23 -24.73 -29.44
CA GLU A 10 6.84 -24.28 -29.33
C GLU A 10 6.30 -24.41 -27.90
N SER A 11 6.71 -25.48 -27.19
CA SER A 11 6.33 -25.69 -25.78
C SER A 11 6.92 -24.64 -24.87
N LEU A 12 8.20 -24.27 -25.05
CA LEU A 12 8.87 -23.21 -24.30
C LEU A 12 8.27 -21.83 -24.59
N GLU A 13 7.91 -21.57 -25.84
CA GLU A 13 7.29 -20.32 -26.23
C GLU A 13 5.88 -20.18 -25.63
N LEU A 14 5.10 -21.27 -25.60
CA LEU A 14 3.79 -21.33 -24.96
C LEU A 14 3.89 -21.10 -23.44
N ILE A 15 4.88 -21.72 -22.78
CA ILE A 15 5.14 -21.51 -21.34
C ILE A 15 5.51 -20.04 -21.06
N ASN A 16 6.39 -19.45 -21.87
CA ASN A 16 6.75 -18.04 -21.73
C ASN A 16 5.55 -17.11 -21.93
N GLN A 17 4.71 -17.37 -22.92
CA GLN A 17 3.47 -16.63 -23.15
C GLN A 17 2.50 -16.77 -21.96
N MET A 18 2.33 -17.96 -21.40
CA MET A 18 1.50 -18.18 -20.21
C MET A 18 2.04 -17.44 -18.97
N ILE A 19 3.36 -17.44 -18.77
CA ILE A 19 3.99 -16.70 -17.67
C ILE A 19 3.75 -15.21 -17.84
N GLU A 20 3.94 -14.67 -19.03
CA GLU A 20 3.73 -13.26 -19.31
C GLU A 20 2.26 -12.85 -19.19
N GLN A 21 1.34 -13.69 -19.66
CA GLN A 21 -0.09 -13.46 -19.51
C GLN A 21 -0.53 -13.50 -18.04
N THR A 22 -0.01 -14.47 -17.26
CA THR A 22 -0.26 -14.54 -15.81
C THR A 22 0.28 -13.31 -15.07
N ARG A 23 1.42 -12.79 -15.49
CA ARG A 23 2.00 -11.56 -14.97
C ARG A 23 1.14 -10.33 -15.30
N ARG A 24 0.65 -10.25 -16.56
CA ARG A 24 -0.27 -9.17 -17.01
C ARG A 24 -1.57 -9.18 -16.22
N ASP A 25 -2.19 -10.33 -16.03
CA ASP A 25 -3.44 -10.47 -15.29
C ASP A 25 -3.28 -10.10 -13.80
N SER A 26 -2.09 -10.28 -13.23
CA SER A 26 -1.78 -9.90 -11.84
C SER A 26 -1.69 -8.40 -11.64
N THR A 27 -1.30 -7.63 -12.66
CA THR A 27 -1.25 -6.15 -12.59
C THR A 27 -2.62 -5.53 -12.74
N VAL A 28 -3.55 -6.23 -13.41
CA VAL A 28 -4.92 -5.74 -13.65
C VAL A 28 -5.70 -5.65 -12.35
N GLY A 29 -5.89 -4.41 -11.89
CA GLY A 29 -6.74 -4.10 -10.74
C GLY A 29 -6.04 -4.02 -9.39
N SER A 30 -4.72 -4.30 -9.30
CA SER A 30 -3.94 -4.00 -8.09
C SER A 30 -3.78 -2.49 -7.90
N GLY A 31 -3.65 -1.71 -8.98
CA GLY A 31 -3.55 -0.26 -8.93
C GLY A 31 -4.74 0.43 -8.25
N ASN A 32 -5.95 -0.06 -8.43
CA ASN A 32 -7.13 0.52 -7.77
C ASN A 32 -7.10 0.39 -6.25
N THR A 33 -6.59 -0.71 -5.72
CA THR A 33 -6.44 -0.90 -4.27
C THR A 33 -5.41 0.09 -3.70
N PHE A 34 -4.29 0.26 -4.38
CA PHE A 34 -3.29 1.27 -4.03
C PHE A 34 -3.89 2.69 -3.99
N LEU A 35 -4.69 3.05 -5.00
CA LEU A 35 -5.34 4.37 -5.06
C LEU A 35 -6.34 4.57 -3.93
N ILE A 36 -7.18 3.57 -3.63
CA ILE A 36 -8.15 3.65 -2.52
C ILE A 36 -7.43 3.96 -1.22
N TRP A 37 -6.44 3.13 -0.84
CA TRP A 37 -5.70 3.32 0.39
C TRP A 37 -4.87 4.61 0.40
N GLY A 38 -4.24 4.96 -0.73
CA GLY A 38 -3.46 6.18 -0.87
C GLY A 38 -4.29 7.44 -0.66
N TYR A 39 -5.43 7.54 -1.34
CA TYR A 39 -6.31 8.70 -1.19
C TYR A 39 -6.96 8.77 0.19
N VAL A 40 -7.36 7.64 0.78
CA VAL A 40 -7.91 7.62 2.15
C VAL A 40 -6.85 8.12 3.14
N CYS A 41 -5.61 7.63 3.05
CA CYS A 41 -4.52 8.11 3.91
C CYS A 41 -4.27 9.61 3.73
N MET A 42 -4.23 10.11 2.49
CA MET A 42 -4.03 11.54 2.21
C MET A 42 -5.15 12.41 2.78
N VAL A 43 -6.41 12.03 2.54
CA VAL A 43 -7.58 12.81 2.98
C VAL A 43 -7.66 12.85 4.51
N VAL A 44 -7.47 11.71 5.18
CA VAL A 44 -7.50 11.65 6.65
C VAL A 44 -6.33 12.45 7.23
N SER A 45 -5.12 12.31 6.68
CA SER A 45 -3.95 13.05 7.17
C SER A 45 -4.09 14.55 6.97
N LEU A 46 -4.69 14.98 5.85
CA LEU A 46 -4.99 16.39 5.61
C LEU A 46 -6.05 16.90 6.59
N ALA A 47 -7.08 16.10 6.88
CA ALA A 47 -8.10 16.44 7.87
C ALA A 47 -7.50 16.58 9.27
N VAL A 48 -6.58 15.67 9.67
CA VAL A 48 -5.83 15.77 10.93
C VAL A 48 -4.99 17.05 10.96
N PHE A 49 -4.28 17.38 9.88
CA PHE A 49 -3.49 18.60 9.78
C PHE A 49 -4.35 19.85 10.00
N VAL A 50 -5.46 19.95 9.29
CA VAL A 50 -6.40 21.09 9.42
C VAL A 50 -6.97 21.16 10.83
N ALA A 51 -7.41 20.03 11.39
CA ALA A 51 -7.97 19.97 12.72
C ALA A 51 -6.95 20.37 13.80
N ALA A 52 -5.71 19.91 13.68
CA ALA A 52 -4.62 20.29 14.59
C ALA A 52 -4.27 21.77 14.52
N TYR A 53 -4.49 22.41 13.36
CA TYR A 53 -4.27 23.85 13.19
C TYR A 53 -5.39 24.70 13.82
N THR A 54 -6.61 24.16 13.88
CA THR A 54 -7.79 24.92 14.35
C THR A 54 -7.96 24.94 15.87
N GLY A 55 -7.23 24.10 16.63
CA GLY A 55 -7.30 24.14 18.08
C GLY A 55 -6.74 22.90 18.80
N PRO A 56 -6.59 22.96 20.11
CA PRO A 56 -6.12 21.85 20.93
C PRO A 56 -7.17 20.74 20.96
N GLY A 57 -6.78 19.50 20.67
CA GLY A 57 -7.66 18.36 20.70
C GLY A 57 -6.93 17.03 20.41
N ALA A 58 -7.61 15.93 20.68
CA ALA A 58 -7.08 14.58 20.44
C ALA A 58 -7.27 14.17 18.96
N TRP A 59 -6.69 14.90 18.02
CA TRP A 59 -6.87 14.71 16.57
C TRP A 59 -6.34 13.37 16.06
N GLY A 60 -5.48 12.70 16.82
CA GLY A 60 -4.95 11.37 16.51
C GLY A 60 -6.04 10.33 16.25
N TRP A 61 -7.22 10.45 16.89
CA TRP A 61 -8.35 9.56 16.68
C TRP A 61 -8.86 9.51 15.25
N LEU A 62 -8.70 10.59 14.49
CA LEU A 62 -9.10 10.62 13.08
C LEU A 62 -8.35 9.59 12.24
N TYR A 63 -7.12 9.20 12.64
CA TYR A 63 -6.37 8.16 11.95
C TYR A 63 -7.04 6.77 12.03
N LEU A 64 -7.89 6.51 13.01
CA LEU A 64 -8.71 5.29 13.03
C LEU A 64 -9.74 5.25 11.88
N GLY A 65 -10.02 6.39 11.27
CA GLY A 65 -10.81 6.46 10.04
C GLY A 65 -10.16 5.76 8.85
N ILE A 66 -8.81 5.66 8.79
CA ILE A 66 -8.09 5.03 7.68
C ILE A 66 -8.49 3.56 7.50
N PRO A 67 -8.35 2.67 8.51
CA PRO A 67 -8.73 1.26 8.34
C PRO A 67 -10.23 1.09 8.08
N VAL A 68 -11.08 1.92 8.66
CA VAL A 68 -12.52 1.85 8.44
C VAL A 68 -12.88 2.24 7.01
N MET A 69 -12.46 3.43 6.55
CA MET A 69 -12.77 3.92 5.21
C MET A 69 -12.09 3.09 4.13
N GLY A 70 -10.79 2.76 4.30
CA GLY A 70 -10.02 1.94 3.37
C GLY A 70 -10.59 0.52 3.30
N GLY A 71 -10.94 -0.08 4.42
CA GLY A 71 -11.56 -1.40 4.50
C GLY A 71 -12.91 -1.44 3.79
N VAL A 72 -13.83 -0.54 4.13
CA VAL A 72 -15.15 -0.45 3.48
C VAL A 72 -15.01 -0.23 1.97
N ALA A 73 -14.17 0.72 1.54
CA ALA A 73 -13.94 0.99 0.11
C ALA A 73 -13.37 -0.22 -0.62
N THR A 74 -12.44 -0.97 0.01
CA THR A 74 -11.87 -2.20 -0.56
C THR A 74 -12.91 -3.30 -0.67
N LEU A 75 -13.79 -3.48 0.33
CA LEU A 75 -14.87 -4.45 0.28
C LEU A 75 -15.88 -4.14 -0.83
N ILE A 76 -16.26 -2.86 -1.00
CA ILE A 76 -17.15 -2.43 -2.08
C ILE A 76 -16.50 -2.68 -3.46
N ALA A 77 -15.23 -2.32 -3.61
CA ALA A 77 -14.49 -2.55 -4.85
C ALA A 77 -14.31 -4.04 -5.16
N GLY A 78 -14.09 -4.87 -4.13
CA GLY A 78 -13.95 -6.31 -4.24
C GLY A 78 -15.24 -7.02 -4.70
N ARG A 79 -16.41 -6.55 -4.27
CA ARG A 79 -17.72 -7.10 -4.69
C ARG A 79 -17.94 -6.99 -6.20
N LYS A 80 -17.36 -5.99 -6.86
CA LYS A 80 -17.46 -5.79 -8.32
C LYS A 80 -16.53 -6.72 -9.13
N LYS A 81 -15.56 -7.40 -8.49
CA LYS A 81 -14.53 -8.21 -9.14
C LYS A 81 -14.76 -9.73 -9.06
N LYS A 82 -15.97 -10.20 -8.85
CA LYS A 82 -16.31 -11.61 -8.51
C LYS A 82 -15.81 -12.72 -9.47
N ASN A 83 -15.29 -12.42 -10.66
CA ASN A 83 -15.01 -13.42 -11.70
C ASN A 83 -13.56 -13.42 -12.23
N VAL A 84 -12.59 -12.83 -11.56
CA VAL A 84 -11.19 -12.90 -12.00
C VAL A 84 -10.48 -14.01 -11.21
N PRO A 85 -9.95 -15.06 -11.88
CA PRO A 85 -9.20 -16.11 -11.20
C PRO A 85 -7.98 -15.50 -10.51
N SER A 86 -7.75 -15.88 -9.25
CA SER A 86 -6.61 -15.39 -8.47
C SER A 86 -5.34 -16.10 -8.92
N THR A 87 -4.38 -15.37 -9.46
CA THR A 87 -3.05 -15.87 -9.80
C THR A 87 -2.19 -16.06 -8.54
N TYR A 88 -1.16 -16.91 -8.64
CA TYR A 88 -0.19 -17.09 -7.54
C TYR A 88 0.43 -15.76 -7.11
N THR A 89 0.82 -14.92 -8.07
CA THR A 89 1.38 -13.59 -7.86
C THR A 89 0.42 -12.69 -7.07
N SER A 90 -0.86 -12.67 -7.43
CA SER A 90 -1.87 -11.90 -6.72
C SER A 90 -2.08 -12.40 -5.28
N LYS A 91 -2.05 -13.73 -5.06
CA LYS A 91 -2.13 -14.32 -3.71
C LYS A 91 -0.95 -13.91 -2.86
N SER A 92 0.27 -13.96 -3.42
CA SER A 92 1.50 -13.57 -2.71
C SER A 92 1.49 -12.10 -2.30
N ILE A 93 1.10 -11.21 -3.21
CA ILE A 93 0.95 -9.77 -2.91
C ILE A 93 -0.09 -9.56 -1.81
N ASN A 94 -1.26 -10.18 -1.92
CA ASN A 94 -2.31 -10.05 -0.91
C ASN A 94 -1.86 -10.59 0.47
N SER A 95 -1.08 -11.67 0.51
CA SER A 95 -0.55 -12.23 1.75
C SER A 95 0.43 -11.26 2.43
N ILE A 96 1.30 -10.60 1.66
CA ILE A 96 2.21 -9.58 2.20
C ILE A 96 1.41 -8.41 2.79
N TRP A 97 0.45 -7.86 2.04
CA TRP A 97 -0.38 -6.76 2.52
C TRP A 97 -1.23 -7.16 3.73
N ALA A 98 -1.75 -8.40 3.78
CA ALA A 98 -2.47 -8.92 4.95
C ALA A 98 -1.56 -9.02 6.19
N CYS A 99 -0.31 -9.48 6.01
CA CYS A 99 0.68 -9.52 7.09
C CYS A 99 0.99 -8.11 7.63
N LEU A 100 1.25 -7.14 6.74
CA LEU A 100 1.52 -5.76 7.13
C LEU A 100 0.32 -5.11 7.84
N ALA A 101 -0.89 -5.36 7.34
CA ALA A 101 -2.12 -4.91 7.99
C ALA A 101 -2.31 -5.57 9.37
N GLY A 102 -1.95 -6.84 9.52
CA GLY A 102 -1.96 -7.56 10.79
C GLY A 102 -1.00 -6.94 11.81
N VAL A 103 0.23 -6.60 11.39
CA VAL A 103 1.20 -5.90 12.24
C VAL A 103 0.65 -4.55 12.69
N PHE A 104 0.08 -3.77 11.77
CA PHE A 104 -0.52 -2.47 12.10
C PHE A 104 -1.70 -2.63 13.07
N ALA A 105 -2.58 -3.60 12.83
CA ALA A 105 -3.73 -3.87 13.71
C ALA A 105 -3.30 -4.34 15.10
N ALA A 106 -2.29 -5.22 15.20
CA ALA A 106 -1.75 -5.66 16.48
C ALA A 106 -1.17 -4.49 17.29
N TYR A 107 -0.43 -3.60 16.62
CA TYR A 107 0.08 -2.40 17.27
C TYR A 107 -1.04 -1.43 17.67
N ALA A 108 -2.06 -1.27 16.83
CA ALA A 108 -3.21 -0.44 17.15
C ALA A 108 -3.95 -0.94 18.41
N VAL A 109 -4.15 -2.26 18.54
CA VAL A 109 -4.74 -2.87 19.74
C VAL A 109 -3.84 -2.63 20.96
N TYR A 110 -2.53 -2.80 20.83
CA TYR A 110 -1.58 -2.51 21.90
C TYR A 110 -1.64 -1.05 22.33
N SER A 111 -1.67 -0.12 21.38
CA SER A 111 -1.75 1.32 21.64
C SER A 111 -3.04 1.73 22.34
N LEU A 112 -4.14 1.00 22.16
CA LEU A 112 -5.40 1.27 22.88
C LEU A 112 -5.26 1.14 24.40
N GLY A 113 -4.30 0.37 24.91
CA GLY A 113 -3.98 0.28 26.34
C GLY A 113 -3.23 1.51 26.88
N TYR A 114 -2.58 2.27 26.00
CA TYR A 114 -1.68 3.41 26.35
C TYR A 114 -2.13 4.74 25.75
N TRP A 115 -3.38 4.85 25.36
CA TRP A 115 -3.91 5.97 24.58
C TRP A 115 -3.95 7.34 25.30
N ALA A 116 -3.75 7.35 26.61
CA ALA A 116 -3.55 8.60 27.34
C ALA A 116 -2.16 9.20 27.12
N GLU A 117 -1.21 8.46 26.54
CA GLU A 117 0.16 8.86 26.33
C GLU A 117 0.42 9.14 24.85
N MET A 118 1.07 10.25 24.55
CA MET A 118 1.43 10.67 23.19
C MET A 118 2.30 9.63 22.44
N GLU A 119 3.01 8.78 23.18
CA GLU A 119 3.92 7.76 22.64
C GLU A 119 3.18 6.69 21.80
N GLY A 120 1.97 6.31 22.15
CA GLY A 120 1.17 5.35 21.40
C GLY A 120 0.87 5.80 19.97
N TRP A 121 0.59 7.08 19.78
CA TRP A 121 0.29 7.64 18.47
C TRP A 121 1.52 7.79 17.58
N SER A 122 2.66 8.12 18.13
CA SER A 122 3.91 8.26 17.36
C SER A 122 4.36 6.94 16.76
N GLY A 123 4.21 5.82 17.47
CA GLY A 123 4.48 4.49 16.93
C GLY A 123 3.49 4.06 15.83
N MET A 124 2.19 4.38 15.96
CA MET A 124 1.22 4.15 14.87
C MET A 124 1.58 4.96 13.63
N PHE A 125 2.04 6.18 13.80
CA PHE A 125 2.47 7.05 12.72
C PHE A 125 3.72 6.49 12.02
N LEU A 126 4.70 6.03 12.80
CA LEU A 126 5.90 5.36 12.28
C LEU A 126 5.53 4.15 11.42
N LEU A 127 4.66 3.27 11.93
CA LEU A 127 4.20 2.11 11.18
C LEU A 127 3.41 2.52 9.92
N GLY A 128 2.60 3.58 10.01
CA GLY A 128 1.87 4.13 8.88
C GLY A 128 2.79 4.64 7.75
N LEU A 129 4.01 5.07 8.05
CA LEU A 129 5.02 5.44 7.07
C LEU A 129 5.80 4.23 6.54
N LEU A 130 6.27 3.35 7.44
CA LEU A 130 7.14 2.22 7.07
C LEU A 130 6.41 1.13 6.31
N LEU A 131 5.23 0.70 6.79
CA LEU A 131 4.55 -0.47 6.24
C LEU A 131 4.10 -0.28 4.77
N PRO A 132 3.52 0.86 4.36
CA PRO A 132 3.24 1.11 2.94
C PRO A 132 4.49 1.13 2.08
N GLY A 133 5.60 1.69 2.57
CA GLY A 133 6.89 1.68 1.89
C GLY A 133 7.39 0.25 1.63
N ILE A 134 7.41 -0.58 2.68
CA ILE A 134 7.81 -1.99 2.59
C ILE A 134 6.87 -2.76 1.65
N GLY A 135 5.55 -2.60 1.80
CA GLY A 135 4.55 -3.28 0.97
C GLY A 135 4.68 -2.92 -0.50
N THR A 136 4.92 -1.65 -0.80
CA THR A 136 5.11 -1.18 -2.18
C THR A 136 6.43 -1.69 -2.77
N TYR A 137 7.52 -1.69 -2.00
CA TYR A 137 8.80 -2.28 -2.42
C TYR A 137 8.66 -3.77 -2.74
N CYS A 138 8.06 -4.55 -1.83
CA CYS A 138 7.82 -5.97 -2.04
C CYS A 138 6.93 -6.23 -3.27
N THR A 139 5.88 -5.43 -3.44
CA THR A 139 5.01 -5.51 -4.62
C THR A 139 5.79 -5.23 -5.91
N GLY A 140 6.64 -4.19 -5.90
CA GLY A 140 7.52 -3.86 -7.02
C GLY A 140 8.52 -4.97 -7.36
N THR A 141 9.04 -5.66 -6.35
CA THR A 141 9.94 -6.80 -6.53
C THR A 141 9.22 -7.98 -7.18
N ILE A 142 8.01 -8.31 -6.73
CA ILE A 142 7.21 -9.40 -7.29
C ILE A 142 6.77 -9.09 -8.72
N LEU A 143 6.34 -7.87 -8.99
CA LEU A 143 5.91 -7.43 -10.32
C LEU A 143 7.09 -7.09 -11.25
N LYS A 144 8.33 -7.05 -10.73
CA LYS A 144 9.56 -6.63 -11.42
C LYS A 144 9.45 -5.20 -11.99
N GLU A 145 8.82 -4.30 -11.25
CA GLU A 145 8.61 -2.91 -11.62
C GLU A 145 9.52 -2.00 -10.79
N GLU A 146 10.53 -1.39 -11.43
CA GLU A 146 11.55 -0.59 -10.74
C GLU A 146 10.97 0.69 -10.11
N LEU A 147 9.95 1.30 -10.74
CA LEU A 147 9.31 2.49 -10.20
C LEU A 147 8.66 2.20 -8.83
N LEU A 148 8.00 1.05 -8.67
CA LEU A 148 7.40 0.67 -7.40
C LEU A 148 8.47 0.44 -6.33
N LYS A 149 9.59 -0.19 -6.68
CA LYS A 149 10.72 -0.40 -5.77
C LYS A 149 11.27 0.93 -5.28
N LEU A 150 11.48 1.87 -6.20
CA LEU A 150 11.99 3.20 -5.87
C LEU A 150 11.01 3.96 -4.94
N CYS A 151 9.73 3.99 -5.29
CA CYS A 151 8.70 4.61 -4.46
C CYS A 151 8.61 3.98 -3.06
N GLY A 152 8.69 2.65 -3.00
CA GLY A 152 8.71 1.92 -1.73
C GLY A 152 9.93 2.25 -0.88
N LEU A 153 11.12 2.31 -1.49
CA LEU A 153 12.37 2.66 -0.80
C LEU A 153 12.31 4.08 -0.23
N ILE A 154 11.81 5.04 -1.01
CA ILE A 154 11.61 6.43 -0.54
C ILE A 154 10.68 6.44 0.69
N GLY A 155 9.59 5.69 0.66
CA GLY A 155 8.68 5.57 1.80
C GLY A 155 9.35 5.01 3.05
N VAL A 156 10.17 3.96 2.91
CA VAL A 156 10.95 3.40 4.02
C VAL A 156 11.93 4.44 4.57
N MET A 157 12.64 5.18 3.71
CA MET A 157 13.57 6.23 4.13
C MET A 157 12.85 7.35 4.88
N MET A 158 11.63 7.73 4.47
CA MET A 158 10.82 8.71 5.21
C MET A 158 10.44 8.18 6.60
N GLY A 159 10.09 6.90 6.72
CA GLY A 159 9.81 6.26 8.01
C GLY A 159 11.03 6.17 8.92
N VAL A 160 12.21 5.88 8.37
CA VAL A 160 13.48 5.88 9.11
C VAL A 160 13.85 7.29 9.57
N GLY A 161 13.64 8.31 8.73
CA GLY A 161 13.82 9.70 9.12
C GLY A 161 12.91 10.10 10.29
N PHE A 162 11.65 9.69 10.24
CA PHE A 162 10.72 9.91 11.35
C PHE A 162 11.14 9.17 12.63
N LEU A 163 11.65 7.94 12.53
CA LEU A 163 12.20 7.19 13.67
C LEU A 163 13.39 7.94 14.29
N HIS A 164 14.26 8.52 13.48
CA HIS A 164 15.37 9.35 13.96
C HIS A 164 14.85 10.54 14.76
N ASP A 165 13.82 11.24 14.26
CA ASP A 165 13.21 12.37 14.97
C ASP A 165 12.61 11.95 16.33
N LEU A 166 11.98 10.78 16.40
CA LEU A 166 11.50 10.21 17.66
C LEU A 166 12.64 9.93 18.64
N CYS A 167 13.74 9.33 18.17
CA CYS A 167 14.88 8.96 19.01
C CYS A 167 15.65 10.21 19.53
N THR A 168 15.63 11.30 18.79
CA THR A 168 16.29 12.57 19.17
C THR A 168 15.41 13.48 20.03
N GLY A 169 14.17 13.06 20.31
CA GLY A 169 13.23 13.86 21.10
C GLY A 169 12.69 15.08 20.35
N ALA A 170 12.68 15.04 19.03
CA ALA A 170 12.08 16.09 18.23
C ALA A 170 10.59 16.24 18.58
N VAL A 171 10.20 17.48 18.87
CA VAL A 171 8.82 17.79 19.27
C VAL A 171 7.85 17.42 18.17
N ILE A 172 6.70 16.85 18.55
CA ILE A 172 5.59 16.59 17.64
C ILE A 172 5.24 17.86 16.88
N SER A 173 5.53 17.87 15.60
CA SER A 173 5.34 19.01 14.71
C SER A 173 4.06 18.83 13.89
N LEU A 174 3.38 19.95 13.59
CA LEU A 174 2.34 19.98 12.55
C LEU A 174 2.82 19.45 11.18
N ALA A 175 4.14 19.34 10.99
CA ALA A 175 4.71 18.73 9.78
C ALA A 175 4.41 17.22 9.63
N TRP A 176 4.16 16.47 10.71
CA TRP A 176 3.97 15.03 10.66
C TRP A 176 2.76 14.58 9.83
N PRO A 177 1.55 15.14 9.97
CA PRO A 177 0.46 14.81 9.07
C PRO A 177 0.77 15.13 7.61
N MET A 178 1.50 16.20 7.32
CA MET A 178 1.94 16.52 5.95
C MET A 178 2.96 15.52 5.43
N LEU A 179 3.87 15.03 6.28
CA LEU A 179 4.79 13.94 5.92
C LEU A 179 4.01 12.69 5.50
N MET A 180 2.92 12.35 6.20
CA MET A 180 2.04 11.22 5.84
C MET A 180 1.34 11.45 4.51
N VAL A 181 0.88 12.66 4.21
CA VAL A 181 0.29 13.02 2.90
C VAL A 181 1.31 12.77 1.78
N VAL A 182 2.53 13.31 1.93
CA VAL A 182 3.59 13.16 0.92
C VAL A 182 4.01 11.69 0.77
N SER A 183 4.21 10.98 1.89
CA SER A 183 4.54 9.56 1.87
C SER A 183 3.46 8.74 1.15
N SER A 184 2.18 8.95 1.47
CA SER A 184 1.07 8.24 0.82
C SER A 184 0.97 8.55 -0.67
N ALA A 185 1.25 9.80 -1.06
CA ALA A 185 1.30 10.18 -2.47
C ALA A 185 2.38 9.40 -3.23
N ILE A 186 3.58 9.30 -2.66
CA ILE A 186 4.73 8.62 -3.28
C ILE A 186 4.57 7.10 -3.23
N THR A 187 4.19 6.54 -2.08
CA THR A 187 4.18 5.06 -1.88
C THR A 187 2.94 4.38 -2.42
N LEU A 188 1.79 5.05 -2.47
CA LEU A 188 0.52 4.44 -2.83
C LEU A 188 -0.10 5.06 -4.08
N VAL A 189 -0.23 6.40 -4.13
CA VAL A 189 -0.97 7.05 -5.22
C VAL A 189 -0.19 6.98 -6.53
N ALA A 190 1.09 7.34 -6.54
CA ALA A 190 1.92 7.30 -7.75
C ALA A 190 2.04 5.86 -8.31
N PRO A 191 2.38 4.82 -7.51
CA PRO A 191 2.35 3.43 -7.96
C PRO A 191 0.98 2.97 -8.45
N GLY A 192 -0.10 3.39 -7.78
CA GLY A 192 -1.46 3.03 -8.16
C GLY A 192 -1.84 3.56 -9.55
N HIS A 193 -1.53 4.82 -9.84
CA HIS A 193 -1.73 5.39 -11.18
C HIS A 193 -0.86 4.73 -12.23
N TYR A 194 0.41 4.46 -11.90
CA TYR A 194 1.33 3.79 -12.81
C TYR A 194 0.84 2.38 -13.19
N LEU A 195 0.43 1.56 -12.22
CA LEU A 195 -0.12 0.23 -12.47
C LEU A 195 -1.40 0.28 -13.34
N ASN A 196 -2.27 1.25 -13.07
CA ASN A 196 -3.48 1.42 -13.89
C ASN A 196 -3.14 1.88 -15.32
N TYR A 197 -2.13 2.73 -15.48
CA TYR A 197 -1.66 3.15 -16.80
C TYR A 197 -1.08 1.96 -17.58
N GLN A 198 -0.20 1.17 -16.96
CA GLN A 198 0.36 -0.05 -17.56
C GLN A 198 -0.73 -1.05 -17.97
N SER A 199 -1.70 -1.29 -17.09
CA SER A 199 -2.83 -2.17 -17.36
C SER A 199 -3.66 -1.74 -18.57
N LYS A 200 -3.85 -0.44 -18.78
CA LYS A 200 -4.56 0.10 -19.96
C LYS A 200 -3.74 -0.04 -21.24
N LYS A 201 -2.41 0.18 -21.17
CA LYS A 201 -1.50 0.06 -22.32
C LYS A 201 -1.42 -1.37 -22.85
N GLN A 202 -1.51 -2.35 -21.96
CA GLN A 202 -1.45 -3.78 -22.31
C GLN A 202 -2.76 -4.34 -22.88
N ARG A 203 -3.88 -3.60 -22.74
CA ARG A 203 -5.19 -3.99 -23.30
C ARG A 203 -5.43 -3.45 -24.71
N LYS A 204 -4.60 -2.54 -25.19
CA LYS A 204 -4.61 -2.04 -26.58
C LYS A 204 -3.66 -2.83 -27.46
#